data_c824017ef64c60d347c657da25135ac7
#
_entry.id   c824017ef64c60d347c657da25135ac7
#
_cell.length_a   1.000
_cell.length_b   1.000
_cell.length_c   1.000
_cell.angle_alpha   90.00
_cell.angle_beta   90.00
_cell.angle_gamma   90.00
#
_symmetry.space_group_name_H-M   'P 1'
#
loop_
_entity.id
_entity.type
_entity.pdbx_description
1 polymer ?
#
loop_
_entity_poly.entity_id
_entity_poly.type
_entity_poly.pdbx_seq_one_letter_code
_entity_poly.pdbx_strand_id
1 'polypeptide(L)'
;MRLLERFYKPLSGDILMEQSSIYDFNLKEWRSKIAWVSQNNAVLSGSIRDNLCLGLNRLVTDDELMKVLDLVSLGDEIRSMKEGLDTEVGERGRFLSGGQSQRLQIARTYLKDAEILIFDEATANLDADSEYAIISSLYSVLKEKTVVIIAHSLSTVKDVDCIFFLEEGKITGSGTHKELLENHERYACFVQEQMIE
;
A
#
# COMPACT_ATOMS: atom_id res chain seq x y z
N MET A 1 5.39 10.71 3.11
CA MET A 1 6.00 9.36 3.33
C MET A 1 7.52 9.38 3.52
N ARG A 2 8.29 10.14 2.77
CA ARG A 2 9.77 10.18 2.87
C ARG A 2 10.32 10.58 4.26
N LEU A 3 9.56 11.31 5.06
CA LEU A 3 9.90 11.60 6.46
C LEU A 3 9.76 10.36 7.35
N LEU A 4 8.68 9.58 7.17
CA LEU A 4 8.45 8.35 7.92
C LEU A 4 9.52 7.30 7.62
N GLU A 5 9.98 7.17 6.38
CA GLU A 5 11.09 6.28 6.01
C GLU A 5 12.49 6.82 6.36
N ARG A 6 12.54 8.01 6.98
CA ARG A 6 13.78 8.69 7.38
C ARG A 6 14.74 8.97 6.21
N PHE A 7 14.19 9.30 5.02
CA PHE A 7 14.99 9.90 3.94
C PHE A 7 15.28 11.37 4.21
N TYR A 8 14.38 12.06 4.94
CA TYR A 8 14.55 13.43 5.41
C TYR A 8 14.19 13.52 6.89
N LYS A 9 14.70 14.54 7.55
CA LYS A 9 14.27 14.92 8.91
C LYS A 9 13.25 16.05 8.84
N PRO A 10 12.25 16.10 9.75
CA PRO A 10 11.39 17.26 9.87
C PRO A 10 12.21 18.49 10.28
N LEU A 11 11.81 19.68 9.85
CA LEU A 11 12.45 20.95 10.25
C LEU A 11 12.18 21.26 11.73
N SER A 12 11.05 20.80 12.25
CA SER A 12 10.65 20.93 13.65
C SER A 12 9.70 19.79 14.02
N GLY A 13 9.55 19.53 15.32
CA GLY A 13 8.74 18.43 15.83
C GLY A 13 9.45 17.08 15.68
N ASP A 14 8.75 16.01 16.02
CA ASP A 14 9.24 14.65 15.96
C ASP A 14 8.16 13.70 15.44
N ILE A 15 8.57 12.52 14.99
CA ILE A 15 7.68 11.44 14.60
C ILE A 15 7.86 10.34 15.65
N LEU A 16 6.76 9.95 16.28
CA LEU A 16 6.78 8.98 17.35
C LEU A 16 6.10 7.69 16.91
N MET A 17 6.66 6.57 17.30
CA MET A 17 6.02 5.28 17.34
C MET A 17 5.77 4.93 18.79
N GLU A 18 4.50 4.84 19.19
CA GLU A 18 4.08 4.81 20.59
C GLU A 18 4.59 6.06 21.35
N GLN A 19 5.62 5.93 22.16
CA GLN A 19 6.21 7.05 22.93
C GLN A 19 7.67 7.30 22.57
N SER A 20 8.24 6.53 21.64
CA SER A 20 9.65 6.62 21.24
C SER A 20 9.80 7.33 19.91
N SER A 21 10.83 8.18 19.80
CA SER A 21 11.17 8.80 18.52
C SER A 21 11.58 7.73 17.51
N ILE A 22 11.10 7.87 16.26
CA ILE A 22 11.59 6.97 15.20
C ILE A 22 13.10 7.07 14.98
N TYR A 23 13.73 8.15 15.44
CA TYR A 23 15.18 8.38 15.34
C TYR A 23 15.98 7.62 16.39
N ASP A 24 15.34 7.10 17.45
CA ASP A 24 15.98 6.27 18.48
C ASP A 24 16.24 4.84 17.98
N PHE A 25 15.49 4.38 16.97
CA PHE A 25 15.69 3.07 16.34
C PHE A 25 16.89 3.08 15.39
N ASN A 26 17.57 1.94 15.26
CA ASN A 26 18.50 1.73 14.16
C ASN A 26 17.77 1.87 12.82
N LEU A 27 18.37 2.50 11.80
CA LEU A 27 17.72 2.79 10.53
C LEU A 27 17.23 1.52 9.81
N LYS A 28 18.03 0.43 9.85
CA LYS A 28 17.66 -0.85 9.23
C LYS A 28 16.49 -1.49 9.97
N GLU A 29 16.51 -1.46 11.30
CA GLU A 29 15.43 -1.94 12.14
C GLU A 29 14.15 -1.13 11.90
N TRP A 30 14.23 0.19 11.91
CA TRP A 30 13.09 1.06 11.61
C TRP A 30 12.47 0.76 10.25
N ARG A 31 13.28 0.68 9.19
CA ARG A 31 12.80 0.37 7.84
C ARG A 31 12.26 -1.05 7.68
N SER A 32 12.66 -1.99 8.52
CA SER A 32 12.08 -3.33 8.51
C SER A 32 10.63 -3.35 9.03
N LYS A 33 10.27 -2.39 9.89
CA LYS A 33 8.90 -2.22 10.41
C LYS A 33 7.93 -1.58 9.41
N ILE A 34 8.43 -1.04 8.30
CA ILE A 34 7.63 -0.33 7.30
C ILE A 34 7.63 -1.11 5.99
N ALA A 35 6.47 -1.32 5.40
CA ALA A 35 6.34 -1.74 4.02
C ALA A 35 5.57 -0.67 3.23
N TRP A 36 6.03 -0.38 2.01
CA TRP A 36 5.50 0.71 1.20
C TRP A 36 5.19 0.25 -0.21
N VAL A 37 3.96 0.48 -0.64
CA VAL A 37 3.54 0.41 -2.04
C VAL A 37 3.53 1.83 -2.57
N SER A 38 4.44 2.12 -3.47
CA SER A 38 4.57 3.45 -4.07
C SER A 38 3.74 3.57 -5.35
N GLN A 39 3.37 4.80 -5.69
CA GLN A 39 2.71 5.15 -6.95
C GLN A 39 3.49 4.66 -8.19
N ASN A 40 4.81 4.71 -8.13
CA ASN A 40 5.67 4.17 -9.18
C ASN A 40 5.91 2.68 -8.93
N ASN A 41 5.21 1.84 -9.68
CA ASN A 41 5.28 0.39 -9.59
C ASN A 41 6.72 -0.13 -9.82
N ALA A 42 7.48 -0.29 -8.74
CA ALA A 42 8.85 -0.77 -8.81
C ALA A 42 8.90 -2.30 -8.87
N VAL A 43 8.70 -2.85 -10.07
CA VAL A 43 8.99 -4.25 -10.39
C VAL A 43 10.43 -4.31 -10.88
N LEU A 44 11.25 -5.18 -10.29
CA LEU A 44 12.64 -5.39 -10.69
C LEU A 44 12.73 -6.52 -11.72
N SER A 45 13.79 -6.48 -12.52
CA SER A 45 14.11 -7.56 -13.45
C SER A 45 14.34 -8.87 -12.68
N GLY A 46 13.89 -9.99 -13.26
CA GLY A 46 13.91 -11.33 -12.69
C GLY A 46 12.54 -11.97 -12.78
N SER A 47 12.33 -13.03 -12.03
CA SER A 47 11.05 -13.75 -12.00
C SER A 47 10.01 -13.09 -11.07
N ILE A 48 8.76 -13.55 -11.16
CA ILE A 48 7.71 -13.21 -10.20
C ILE A 48 8.14 -13.60 -8.79
N ARG A 49 8.72 -14.78 -8.63
CA ARG A 49 9.29 -15.28 -7.36
C ARG A 49 10.33 -14.32 -6.79
N ASP A 50 11.29 -13.89 -7.61
CA ASP A 50 12.34 -12.96 -7.18
C ASP A 50 11.76 -11.64 -6.68
N ASN A 51 10.74 -11.13 -7.37
CA ASN A 51 10.06 -9.92 -6.98
C ASN A 51 9.27 -10.07 -5.67
N LEU A 52 8.59 -11.20 -5.46
CA LEU A 52 7.86 -11.48 -4.22
C LEU A 52 8.81 -11.63 -3.03
N CYS A 53 9.93 -12.33 -3.22
CA CYS A 53 10.90 -12.62 -2.16
C CYS A 53 11.85 -11.45 -1.86
N LEU A 54 11.77 -10.36 -2.63
CA LEU A 54 12.68 -9.23 -2.50
C LEU A 54 12.66 -8.61 -1.10
N GLY A 55 13.82 -8.60 -0.45
CA GLY A 55 13.99 -8.00 0.88
C GLY A 55 13.45 -8.84 2.03
N LEU A 56 13.00 -10.06 1.79
CA LEU A 56 12.64 -11.00 2.84
C LEU A 56 13.91 -11.63 3.44
N ASN A 57 13.94 -11.75 4.77
CA ASN A 57 15.03 -12.39 5.50
C ASN A 57 14.68 -13.84 5.91
N ARG A 58 13.71 -14.46 5.25
CA ARG A 58 13.24 -15.82 5.50
C ARG A 58 12.98 -16.57 4.20
N LEU A 59 12.98 -17.88 4.27
CA LEU A 59 12.50 -18.72 3.17
C LEU A 59 10.97 -18.68 3.15
N VAL A 60 10.42 -18.65 1.95
CA VAL A 60 8.99 -18.65 1.67
C VAL A 60 8.69 -19.81 0.73
N THR A 61 7.67 -20.59 1.05
CA THR A 61 7.25 -21.72 0.21
C THR A 61 6.40 -21.25 -0.97
N ASP A 62 6.34 -22.05 -2.03
CA ASP A 62 5.50 -21.77 -3.19
C ASP A 62 4.02 -21.64 -2.81
N ASP A 63 3.56 -22.49 -1.89
CA ASP A 63 2.18 -22.41 -1.38
C ASP A 63 1.89 -21.08 -0.69
N GLU A 64 2.86 -20.54 0.06
CA GLU A 64 2.72 -19.24 0.72
C GLU A 64 2.70 -18.10 -0.30
N LEU A 65 3.60 -18.16 -1.31
CA LEU A 65 3.61 -17.20 -2.41
C LEU A 65 2.29 -17.21 -3.18
N MET A 66 1.78 -18.41 -3.50
CA MET A 66 0.52 -18.54 -4.23
C MET A 66 -0.68 -18.06 -3.42
N LYS A 67 -0.73 -18.34 -2.11
CA LYS A 67 -1.80 -17.81 -1.23
C LYS A 67 -1.83 -16.28 -1.25
N VAL A 68 -0.67 -15.64 -1.18
CA VAL A 68 -0.60 -14.17 -1.22
C VAL A 68 -0.99 -13.63 -2.60
N LEU A 69 -0.62 -14.31 -3.68
CA LEU A 69 -1.08 -13.94 -5.03
C LEU A 69 -2.60 -14.09 -5.18
N ASP A 70 -3.20 -15.09 -4.55
CA ASP A 70 -4.67 -15.26 -4.52
C ASP A 70 -5.35 -14.10 -3.79
N LEU A 71 -4.79 -13.64 -2.66
CA LEU A 71 -5.32 -12.48 -1.92
C LEU A 71 -5.37 -11.20 -2.76
N VAL A 72 -4.44 -11.03 -3.68
CA VAL A 72 -4.40 -9.87 -4.59
C VAL A 72 -5.02 -10.16 -5.97
N SER A 73 -5.78 -11.24 -6.10
CA SER A 73 -6.43 -11.66 -7.35
C SER A 73 -5.48 -11.80 -8.54
N LEU A 74 -4.26 -12.28 -8.30
CA LEU A 74 -3.23 -12.52 -9.32
C LEU A 74 -2.89 -14.00 -9.47
N GLY A 75 -3.33 -14.86 -8.54
CA GLY A 75 -2.95 -16.27 -8.49
C GLY A 75 -3.34 -17.07 -9.71
N ASP A 76 -4.57 -16.92 -10.21
CA ASP A 76 -5.03 -17.67 -11.40
C ASP A 76 -4.28 -17.29 -12.66
N GLU A 77 -3.96 -15.99 -12.80
CA GLU A 77 -3.14 -15.51 -13.92
C GLU A 77 -1.76 -16.15 -13.88
N ILE A 78 -1.11 -16.20 -12.72
CA ILE A 78 0.22 -16.80 -12.56
C ILE A 78 0.18 -18.32 -12.79
N ARG A 79 -0.85 -19.03 -12.31
CA ARG A 79 -1.03 -20.48 -12.59
C ARG A 79 -1.18 -20.78 -14.06
N SER A 80 -1.76 -19.86 -14.84
CA SER A 80 -1.95 -20.01 -16.29
C SER A 80 -0.67 -19.76 -17.08
N MET A 81 0.34 -19.10 -16.50
CA MET A 81 1.62 -18.87 -17.16
C MET A 81 2.45 -20.16 -17.24
N LYS A 82 3.15 -20.36 -18.36
CA LYS A 82 3.92 -21.59 -18.62
C LYS A 82 4.93 -21.91 -17.51
N GLU A 83 5.58 -20.89 -16.96
CA GLU A 83 6.63 -21.01 -15.95
C GLU A 83 6.14 -20.62 -14.54
N GLY A 84 4.84 -20.28 -14.39
CA GLY A 84 4.23 -19.96 -13.11
C GLY A 84 4.99 -18.88 -12.35
N LEU A 85 5.40 -19.16 -11.13
CA LEU A 85 6.18 -18.23 -10.27
C LEU A 85 7.55 -17.88 -10.87
N ASP A 86 8.12 -18.72 -11.70
CA ASP A 86 9.43 -18.50 -12.31
C ASP A 86 9.35 -17.75 -13.64
N THR A 87 8.16 -17.26 -14.01
CA THR A 87 7.94 -16.41 -15.19
C THR A 87 8.72 -15.11 -15.04
N GLU A 88 9.55 -14.79 -16.05
CA GLU A 88 10.30 -13.55 -16.12
C GLU A 88 9.39 -12.35 -16.36
N VAL A 89 9.56 -11.30 -15.56
CA VAL A 89 8.77 -10.06 -15.66
C VAL A 89 9.38 -9.01 -16.60
N GLY A 90 10.63 -9.24 -17.01
CA GLY A 90 11.37 -8.33 -17.88
C GLY A 90 11.91 -7.09 -17.16
N GLU A 91 12.63 -6.25 -17.90
CA GLU A 91 13.18 -5.02 -17.35
C GLU A 91 12.04 -4.08 -16.91
N ARG A 92 12.06 -3.68 -15.64
CA ARG A 92 11.01 -2.84 -14.99
C ARG A 92 9.60 -3.42 -15.11
N GLY A 93 9.47 -4.73 -15.20
CA GLY A 93 8.15 -5.37 -15.28
C GLY A 93 7.44 -5.22 -16.61
N ARG A 94 8.17 -4.97 -17.72
CA ARG A 94 7.58 -4.67 -19.05
C ARG A 94 6.67 -5.77 -19.61
N PHE A 95 6.76 -6.99 -19.08
CA PHE A 95 5.91 -8.10 -19.50
C PHE A 95 4.62 -8.23 -18.68
N LEU A 96 4.47 -7.39 -17.65
CA LEU A 96 3.28 -7.32 -16.83
C LEU A 96 2.44 -6.08 -17.23
N SER A 97 1.12 -6.20 -17.12
CA SER A 97 0.25 -5.04 -17.18
C SER A 97 0.46 -4.12 -15.97
N GLY A 98 -0.01 -2.88 -16.04
CA GLY A 98 0.04 -1.94 -14.90
C GLY A 98 -0.64 -2.52 -13.66
N GLY A 99 -1.83 -3.11 -13.83
CA GLY A 99 -2.58 -3.77 -12.74
C GLY A 99 -1.85 -5.00 -12.17
N GLN A 100 -1.25 -5.85 -13.01
CA GLN A 100 -0.45 -6.99 -12.56
C GLN A 100 0.77 -6.53 -11.75
N SER A 101 1.50 -5.53 -12.24
CA SER A 101 2.66 -4.95 -11.56
C SER A 101 2.28 -4.39 -10.19
N GLN A 102 1.14 -3.75 -10.08
CA GLN A 102 0.62 -3.18 -8.85
C GLN A 102 0.20 -4.26 -7.85
N ARG A 103 -0.56 -5.27 -8.30
CA ARG A 103 -0.96 -6.42 -7.48
C ARG A 103 0.26 -7.19 -6.98
N LEU A 104 1.29 -7.34 -7.80
CA LEU A 104 2.56 -7.97 -7.40
C LEU A 104 3.29 -7.18 -6.30
N GLN A 105 3.28 -5.85 -6.36
CA GLN A 105 3.82 -5.01 -5.29
C GLN A 105 3.06 -5.15 -3.98
N ILE A 106 1.72 -5.16 -4.05
CA ILE A 106 0.88 -5.33 -2.87
C ILE A 106 1.16 -6.70 -2.24
N ALA A 107 1.26 -7.76 -3.04
CA ALA A 107 1.63 -9.11 -2.58
C ALA A 107 3.00 -9.13 -1.86
N ARG A 108 4.00 -8.49 -2.45
CA ARG A 108 5.34 -8.33 -1.82
C ARG A 108 5.28 -7.59 -0.49
N THR A 109 4.48 -6.54 -0.42
CA THR A 109 4.29 -5.74 0.80
C THR A 109 3.68 -6.57 1.92
N TYR A 110 2.72 -7.42 1.58
CA TYR A 110 2.11 -8.36 2.52
C TYR A 110 3.13 -9.39 3.06
N LEU A 111 3.95 -9.99 2.18
CA LEU A 111 4.96 -10.98 2.55
C LEU A 111 6.03 -10.43 3.50
N LYS A 112 6.26 -9.12 3.50
CA LYS A 112 7.25 -8.47 4.36
C LYS A 112 6.87 -8.50 5.84
N ASP A 113 5.58 -8.72 6.16
CA ASP A 113 5.04 -8.78 7.53
C ASP A 113 5.42 -7.55 8.40
N ALA A 114 5.42 -6.37 7.80
CA ALA A 114 5.74 -5.13 8.48
C ALA A 114 4.62 -4.70 9.45
N GLU A 115 4.97 -3.92 10.48
CA GLU A 115 4.02 -3.37 11.46
C GLU A 115 3.24 -2.18 10.87
N ILE A 116 3.87 -1.41 9.98
CA ILE A 116 3.32 -0.23 9.32
C ILE A 116 3.30 -0.47 7.81
N LEU A 117 2.13 -0.34 7.21
CA LEU A 117 1.93 -0.48 5.77
C LEU A 117 1.54 0.87 5.20
N ILE A 118 2.20 1.29 4.13
CA ILE A 118 1.93 2.55 3.46
C ILE A 118 1.50 2.26 2.03
N PHE A 119 0.30 2.70 1.68
CA PHE A 119 -0.23 2.67 0.34
C PHE A 119 -0.28 4.10 -0.21
N ASP A 120 0.61 4.41 -1.15
CA ASP A 120 0.74 5.75 -1.75
C ASP A 120 0.18 5.70 -3.17
N GLU A 121 -1.10 6.06 -3.31
CA GLU A 121 -1.87 5.94 -4.57
C GLU A 121 -1.76 4.52 -5.18
N ALA A 122 -1.71 3.52 -4.32
CA ALA A 122 -1.36 2.16 -4.69
C ALA A 122 -2.40 1.45 -5.58
N THR A 123 -3.54 2.06 -5.82
CA THR A 123 -4.66 1.49 -6.58
C THR A 123 -5.03 2.30 -7.83
N ALA A 124 -4.28 3.37 -8.14
CA ALA A 124 -4.59 4.30 -9.23
C ALA A 124 -4.66 3.66 -10.64
N ASN A 125 -4.08 2.47 -10.85
CA ASN A 125 -4.09 1.75 -12.13
C ASN A 125 -5.04 0.54 -12.13
N LEU A 126 -5.89 0.42 -11.12
CA LEU A 126 -6.90 -0.64 -11.02
C LEU A 126 -8.27 -0.05 -11.38
N ASP A 127 -9.13 -0.88 -11.95
CA ASP A 127 -10.55 -0.58 -12.05
C ASP A 127 -11.18 -0.62 -10.63
N ALA A 128 -12.30 0.08 -10.45
CA ALA A 128 -12.93 0.27 -9.14
C ALA A 128 -13.32 -1.08 -8.46
N ASP A 129 -13.72 -2.09 -9.23
CA ASP A 129 -14.12 -3.40 -8.70
C ASP A 129 -12.89 -4.17 -8.20
N SER A 130 -11.81 -4.15 -8.98
CA SER A 130 -10.52 -4.77 -8.61
C SER A 130 -9.90 -4.05 -7.41
N GLU A 131 -9.95 -2.72 -7.37
CA GLU A 131 -9.50 -1.90 -6.24
C GLU A 131 -10.23 -2.31 -4.96
N TYR A 132 -11.55 -2.31 -4.99
CA TYR A 132 -12.38 -2.64 -3.83
C TYR A 132 -12.13 -4.09 -3.35
N ALA A 133 -12.06 -5.05 -4.26
CA ALA A 133 -11.81 -6.46 -3.93
C ALA A 133 -10.45 -6.65 -3.23
N ILE A 134 -9.39 -6.02 -3.75
CA ILE A 134 -8.04 -6.12 -3.19
C ILE A 134 -7.98 -5.45 -1.83
N ILE A 135 -8.51 -4.22 -1.72
CA ILE A 135 -8.52 -3.48 -0.46
C ILE A 135 -9.32 -4.23 0.60
N SER A 136 -10.50 -4.74 0.26
CA SER A 136 -11.35 -5.51 1.18
C SER A 136 -10.66 -6.79 1.66
N SER A 137 -9.99 -7.51 0.76
CA SER A 137 -9.22 -8.71 1.10
C SER A 137 -8.05 -8.38 2.02
N LEU A 138 -7.34 -7.28 1.75
CA LEU A 138 -6.25 -6.80 2.58
C LEU A 138 -6.73 -6.34 3.96
N TYR A 139 -7.83 -5.61 4.06
CA TYR A 139 -8.38 -5.16 5.35
C TYR A 139 -8.69 -6.33 6.29
N SER A 140 -9.18 -7.45 5.76
CA SER A 140 -9.48 -8.64 6.58
C SER A 140 -8.24 -9.22 7.26
N VAL A 141 -7.07 -9.07 6.64
CA VAL A 141 -5.79 -9.65 7.08
C VAL A 141 -4.93 -8.62 7.82
N LEU A 142 -5.16 -7.33 7.57
CA LEU A 142 -4.34 -6.23 8.12
C LEU A 142 -4.90 -5.62 9.41
N LYS A 143 -5.93 -6.21 10.01
CA LYS A 143 -6.62 -5.68 11.22
C LYS A 143 -5.70 -5.35 12.40
N GLU A 144 -4.56 -6.02 12.50
CA GLU A 144 -3.58 -5.83 13.58
C GLU A 144 -2.40 -4.92 13.16
N LYS A 145 -2.45 -4.34 11.96
CA LYS A 145 -1.37 -3.50 11.41
C LYS A 145 -1.81 -2.02 11.37
N THR A 146 -0.84 -1.14 11.47
CA THR A 146 -1.09 0.27 11.16
C THR A 146 -1.03 0.47 9.66
N VAL A 147 -2.14 0.87 9.06
CA VAL A 147 -2.24 1.10 7.61
C VAL A 147 -2.42 2.60 7.36
N VAL A 148 -1.52 3.16 6.56
CA VAL A 148 -1.58 4.55 6.11
C VAL A 148 -1.86 4.56 4.62
N ILE A 149 -2.97 5.15 4.22
CA ILE A 149 -3.39 5.22 2.81
C ILE A 149 -3.34 6.68 2.37
N ILE A 150 -2.64 6.95 1.28
CA ILE A 150 -2.76 8.21 0.54
C ILE A 150 -3.61 7.88 -0.67
N ALA A 151 -4.76 8.50 -0.76
CA ALA A 151 -5.71 8.25 -1.83
C ALA A 151 -6.32 9.55 -2.34
N HIS A 152 -6.69 9.53 -3.60
CA HIS A 152 -7.49 10.55 -4.27
C HIS A 152 -8.91 10.06 -4.56
N SER A 153 -9.20 8.79 -4.29
CA SER A 153 -10.51 8.16 -4.52
C SER A 153 -11.28 8.00 -3.21
N LEU A 154 -12.56 8.37 -3.24
CA LEU A 154 -13.46 8.20 -2.12
C LEU A 154 -13.67 6.73 -1.76
N SER A 155 -13.73 5.84 -2.78
CA SER A 155 -13.91 4.40 -2.59
C SER A 155 -12.88 3.79 -1.64
N THR A 156 -11.66 4.34 -1.67
CA THR A 156 -10.53 3.87 -0.86
C THR A 156 -10.60 4.33 0.60
N VAL A 157 -11.22 5.47 0.89
CA VAL A 157 -11.11 6.12 2.21
C VAL A 157 -12.39 6.12 3.03
N LYS A 158 -13.53 5.77 2.47
CA LYS A 158 -14.83 5.87 3.17
C LYS A 158 -14.95 4.95 4.39
N ASP A 159 -14.25 3.81 4.38
CA ASP A 159 -14.35 2.75 5.39
C ASP A 159 -13.12 2.68 6.32
N VAL A 160 -12.22 3.70 6.29
CA VAL A 160 -11.05 3.75 7.18
C VAL A 160 -11.44 4.28 8.58
N ASP A 161 -10.63 3.95 9.58
CA ASP A 161 -10.87 4.37 10.96
C ASP A 161 -10.76 5.88 11.16
N CYS A 162 -9.84 6.54 10.45
CA CYS A 162 -9.62 7.98 10.54
C CYS A 162 -9.05 8.54 9.25
N ILE A 163 -9.61 9.66 8.81
CA ILE A 163 -9.15 10.44 7.65
C ILE A 163 -8.51 11.72 8.18
N PHE A 164 -7.35 12.07 7.64
CA PHE A 164 -6.72 13.37 7.81
C PHE A 164 -6.81 14.13 6.50
N PHE A 165 -7.58 15.23 6.48
CA PHE A 165 -7.74 16.05 5.30
C PHE A 165 -6.67 17.14 5.27
N LEU A 166 -5.83 17.15 4.21
CA LEU A 166 -4.72 18.08 4.06
C LEU A 166 -5.05 19.15 3.02
N GLU A 167 -4.86 20.41 3.41
CA GLU A 167 -4.96 21.57 2.52
C GLU A 167 -3.78 22.50 2.77
N GLU A 168 -3.15 22.96 1.72
CA GLU A 168 -2.01 23.92 1.78
C GLU A 168 -0.93 23.54 2.81
N GLY A 169 -0.66 22.23 2.95
CA GLY A 169 0.35 21.70 3.87
C GLY A 169 -0.07 21.64 5.34
N LYS A 170 -1.36 21.81 5.64
CA LYS A 170 -1.92 21.74 7.00
C LYS A 170 -3.03 20.71 7.05
N ILE A 171 -3.18 20.05 8.20
CA ILE A 171 -4.35 19.23 8.48
C ILE A 171 -5.48 20.18 8.86
N THR A 172 -6.52 20.26 8.03
CA THR A 172 -7.70 21.13 8.24
C THR A 172 -8.87 20.37 8.82
N GLY A 173 -8.89 19.04 8.68
CA GLY A 173 -9.90 18.17 9.25
C GLY A 173 -9.36 16.79 9.58
N SER A 174 -9.94 16.17 10.61
CA SER A 174 -9.66 14.77 10.96
C SER A 174 -10.90 14.12 11.55
N GLY A 175 -11.08 12.82 11.26
CA GLY A 175 -12.22 12.04 11.74
C GLY A 175 -12.63 10.96 10.76
N THR A 176 -13.75 10.31 11.02
CA THR A 176 -14.38 9.36 10.10
C THR A 176 -14.95 10.09 8.88
N HIS A 177 -15.22 9.33 7.81
CA HIS A 177 -15.90 9.85 6.62
C HIS A 177 -17.19 10.62 6.97
N LYS A 178 -18.02 10.07 7.85
CA LYS A 178 -19.27 10.69 8.27
C LYS A 178 -19.05 11.99 9.02
N GLU A 179 -18.13 12.02 9.98
CA GLU A 179 -17.83 13.22 10.75
C GLU A 179 -17.29 14.35 9.87
N LEU A 180 -16.43 14.02 8.90
CA LEU A 180 -15.90 15.02 7.96
C LEU A 180 -16.95 15.51 6.97
N LEU A 181 -17.89 14.67 6.53
CA LEU A 181 -19.02 15.10 5.70
C LEU A 181 -19.92 16.11 6.42
N GLU A 182 -20.16 15.91 7.71
CA GLU A 182 -21.02 16.77 8.52
C GLU A 182 -20.33 18.07 8.95
N ASN A 183 -19.00 18.04 9.19
CA ASN A 183 -18.31 19.11 9.89
C ASN A 183 -17.20 19.81 9.07
N HIS A 184 -16.90 19.35 7.84
CA HIS A 184 -15.81 19.90 7.03
C HIS A 184 -16.30 20.21 5.59
N GLU A 185 -16.62 21.46 5.31
CA GLU A 185 -17.22 21.91 4.04
C GLU A 185 -16.40 21.50 2.80
N ARG A 186 -15.09 21.70 2.83
CA ARG A 186 -14.20 21.34 1.71
C ARG A 186 -14.14 19.84 1.46
N TYR A 187 -14.19 19.02 2.52
CA TYR A 187 -14.28 17.57 2.36
C TYR A 187 -15.61 17.16 1.74
N ALA A 188 -16.72 17.77 2.19
CA ALA A 188 -18.04 17.52 1.61
C ALA A 188 -18.09 17.89 0.12
N CYS A 189 -17.50 19.02 -0.28
CA CYS A 189 -17.35 19.41 -1.69
C CYS A 189 -16.53 18.37 -2.48
N PHE A 190 -15.38 17.95 -1.95
CA PHE A 190 -14.54 16.91 -2.58
C PHE A 190 -15.32 15.61 -2.82
N VAL A 191 -16.11 15.17 -1.82
CA VAL A 191 -16.95 13.96 -1.95
C VAL A 191 -18.02 14.14 -3.04
N GLN A 192 -18.65 15.32 -3.13
CA GLN A 192 -19.66 15.60 -4.16
C GLN A 192 -19.06 15.59 -5.57
N GLU A 193 -17.88 16.15 -5.76
CA GLU A 193 -17.17 16.13 -7.04
C GLU A 193 -16.89 14.69 -7.50
N GLN A 194 -16.46 13.83 -6.58
CA GLN A 194 -16.18 12.40 -6.87
C GLN A 194 -17.44 11.55 -7.17
N MET A 195 -18.61 12.00 -6.77
CA MET A 195 -19.87 11.30 -7.07
C MET A 195 -20.47 11.66 -8.43
N ILE A 196 -19.93 12.68 -9.09
CA ILE A 196 -20.41 13.20 -10.40
C ILE A 196 -19.61 12.59 -11.57
N GLU A 197 -18.42 12.08 -11.33
CA GLU A 197 -17.59 11.34 -12.27
C GLU A 197 -17.95 9.84 -12.31
#